data_8525db29dceaf676ff3ab6f376e672b1
#
_entry.id   8525db29dceaf676ff3ab6f376e672b1
#
_cell.length_a   1.000
_cell.length_b   1.000
_cell.length_c   1.000
_cell.angle_alpha   90.00
_cell.angle_beta   90.00
_cell.angle_gamma   90.00
#
_symmetry.space_group_name_H-M   'P 1'
#
loop_
_entity.id
_entity.type
_entity.pdbx_description
1 polymer ?
#
loop_
_entity_poly.entity_id
_entity_poly.type
_entity_poly.pdbx_seq_one_letter_code
_entity_poly.pdbx_strand_id
1 'polypeptide(L)'
;YIQPTIFEGKNDMRIFQEEIFGPVVSVTKFKDEKEALEIANDTLYGLGAGVWTRDGNVAYRMGRGIQAGRVWTNCYHAYPAHAAFGGYKQSGIGRETHKMMLNHYRQVKNLHVSYSEKKLGFF
;
A
#
# COMPACT_ATOMS: atom_id res chain seq x y z
N TYR A 1 -18.77 -2.02 24.42
CA TYR A 1 -19.15 -1.68 23.05
C TYR A 1 -18.96 -0.17 22.84
N ILE A 2 -18.51 0.23 21.65
CA ILE A 2 -18.34 1.62 21.23
C ILE A 2 -19.24 1.87 20.03
N GLN A 3 -19.99 2.96 20.04
CA GLN A 3 -20.82 3.33 18.91
C GLN A 3 -19.93 3.85 17.75
N PRO A 4 -20.32 3.63 16.47
CA PRO A 4 -19.66 4.25 15.34
C PRO A 4 -19.56 5.77 15.53
N THR A 5 -18.35 6.30 15.45
CA THR A 5 -18.05 7.69 15.80
C THR A 5 -17.25 8.37 14.71
N ILE A 6 -17.57 9.61 14.40
CA ILE A 6 -16.85 10.45 13.45
C ILE A 6 -16.30 11.66 14.18
N PHE A 7 -14.99 11.91 14.03
CA PHE A 7 -14.32 13.11 14.51
C PHE A 7 -13.89 14.00 13.34
N GLU A 8 -14.25 15.26 13.36
CA GLU A 8 -13.66 16.28 12.49
C GLU A 8 -12.50 16.95 13.24
N GLY A 9 -11.35 17.10 12.59
CA GLY A 9 -10.17 17.68 13.20
C GLY A 9 -9.06 18.02 12.21
N LYS A 10 -7.86 18.19 12.74
CA LYS A 10 -6.65 18.52 11.97
C LYS A 10 -5.74 17.32 11.87
N ASN A 11 -4.96 17.27 10.79
CA ASN A 11 -4.07 16.15 10.50
C ASN A 11 -2.97 15.92 11.56
N ASP A 12 -2.57 16.95 12.29
CA ASP A 12 -1.56 16.88 13.36
C ASP A 12 -2.09 16.29 14.68
N MET A 13 -3.38 16.08 14.80
CA MET A 13 -3.96 15.45 15.98
C MET A 13 -3.63 13.95 16.02
N ARG A 14 -3.41 13.43 17.22
CA ARG A 14 -3.05 12.04 17.46
C ARG A 14 -3.99 11.03 16.80
N ILE A 15 -5.30 11.29 16.80
CA ILE A 15 -6.32 10.43 16.18
C ILE A 15 -6.22 10.33 14.65
N PHE A 16 -5.46 11.23 14.00
CA PHE A 16 -5.17 11.19 12.57
C PHE A 16 -3.86 10.49 12.25
N GLN A 17 -2.97 10.35 13.24
CA GLN A 17 -1.62 9.82 13.06
C GLN A 17 -1.47 8.39 13.58
N GLU A 18 -2.29 7.99 14.56
CA GLU A 18 -2.24 6.66 15.15
C GLU A 18 -3.45 5.82 14.74
N GLU A 19 -3.25 4.53 14.59
CA GLU A 19 -4.32 3.58 14.28
C GLU A 19 -5.20 3.37 15.52
N ILE A 20 -6.48 3.72 15.43
CA ILE A 20 -7.44 3.57 16.54
C ILE A 20 -7.89 2.12 16.70
N PHE A 21 -7.99 1.37 15.62
CA PHE A 21 -8.44 -0.02 15.57
C PHE A 21 -9.84 -0.24 16.17
N GLY A 22 -10.78 0.64 15.80
CA GLY A 22 -12.16 0.62 16.29
C GLY A 22 -13.12 1.29 15.31
N PRO A 23 -14.43 1.35 15.62
CA PRO A 23 -15.44 1.95 14.74
C PRO A 23 -15.40 3.48 14.77
N VAL A 24 -14.25 4.06 14.49
CA VAL A 24 -13.98 5.50 14.55
C VAL A 24 -13.38 5.96 13.23
N VAL A 25 -13.90 7.06 12.69
CA VAL A 25 -13.38 7.72 11.50
C VAL A 25 -12.95 9.14 11.85
N SER A 26 -11.74 9.50 11.50
CA SER A 26 -11.21 10.85 11.60
C SER A 26 -11.31 11.54 10.24
N VAL A 27 -11.91 12.72 10.19
CA VAL A 27 -12.18 13.47 8.96
C VAL A 27 -11.51 14.85 9.04
N THR A 28 -10.75 15.19 8.01
CA THR A 28 -10.18 16.53 7.84
C THR A 28 -10.48 17.07 6.45
N LYS A 29 -10.54 18.40 6.35
CA LYS A 29 -10.74 19.10 5.07
C LYS A 29 -9.41 19.38 4.40
N PHE A 30 -9.44 19.49 3.10
CA PHE A 30 -8.32 19.95 2.29
C PHE A 30 -8.82 20.98 1.27
N LYS A 31 -7.94 21.85 0.81
CA LYS A 31 -8.29 22.94 -0.13
C LYS A 31 -8.10 22.56 -1.60
N ASP A 32 -7.11 21.70 -1.89
CA ASP A 32 -6.74 21.33 -3.26
C ASP A 32 -6.12 19.92 -3.31
N GLU A 33 -5.89 19.43 -4.53
CA GLU A 33 -5.30 18.10 -4.78
C GLU A 33 -3.93 17.92 -4.12
N LYS A 34 -3.11 18.97 -4.10
CA LYS A 34 -1.77 18.92 -3.52
C LYS A 34 -1.84 18.69 -2.02
N GLU A 35 -2.64 19.48 -1.32
CA GLU A 35 -2.83 19.32 0.13
C GLU A 35 -3.46 17.96 0.47
N ALA A 36 -4.44 17.49 -0.32
CA ALA A 36 -5.01 16.16 -0.13
C ALA A 36 -3.95 15.07 -0.22
N LEU A 37 -3.02 15.17 -1.17
CA LEU A 37 -1.93 14.21 -1.32
C LEU A 37 -0.92 14.31 -0.17
N GLU A 38 -0.58 15.51 0.27
CA GLU A 38 0.30 15.75 1.40
C GLU A 38 -0.28 15.11 2.67
N ILE A 39 -1.55 15.39 2.99
CA ILE A 39 -2.26 14.80 4.14
C ILE A 39 -2.31 13.27 4.03
N ALA A 40 -2.67 12.74 2.87
CA ALA A 40 -2.75 11.29 2.67
C ALA A 40 -1.42 10.57 2.88
N ASN A 41 -0.30 11.25 2.63
CA ASN A 41 1.05 10.70 2.79
C ASN A 41 1.70 11.03 4.15
N ASP A 42 1.13 11.95 4.92
CA ASP A 42 1.64 12.37 6.22
C ASP A 42 1.20 11.40 7.32
N THR A 43 1.68 10.18 7.22
CA THR A 43 1.43 9.09 8.17
C THR A 43 2.57 8.06 8.10
N LEU A 44 2.76 7.32 9.17
CA LEU A 44 3.70 6.19 9.21
C LEU A 44 3.19 4.95 8.45
N TYR A 45 1.94 4.94 8.06
CA TYR A 45 1.26 3.81 7.42
C TYR A 45 1.10 4.02 5.92
N GLY A 46 0.82 2.93 5.22
CA GLY A 46 0.57 2.93 3.78
C GLY A 46 0.05 1.59 3.29
N LEU A 47 -1.01 1.06 3.90
CA LEU A 47 -1.58 -0.21 3.49
C LEU A 47 -2.49 -0.04 2.27
N GLY A 48 -3.52 0.76 2.40
CA GLY A 48 -4.50 0.99 1.34
C GLY A 48 -5.08 2.39 1.41
N ALA A 49 -5.53 2.89 0.26
CA ALA A 49 -6.19 4.17 0.14
C ALA A 49 -7.30 4.12 -0.91
N GLY A 50 -8.28 5.01 -0.78
CA GLY A 50 -9.35 5.19 -1.75
C GLY A 50 -9.41 6.63 -2.24
N VAL A 51 -9.63 6.81 -3.53
CA VAL A 51 -9.79 8.11 -4.19
C VAL A 51 -11.12 8.15 -4.92
N TRP A 52 -11.91 9.18 -4.70
CA TRP A 52 -13.17 9.41 -5.42
C TRP A 52 -13.08 10.70 -6.22
N THR A 53 -13.14 10.58 -7.53
CA THR A 53 -13.09 11.72 -8.45
C THR A 53 -13.75 11.37 -9.78
N ARG A 54 -14.25 12.39 -10.49
CA ARG A 54 -14.74 12.26 -11.86
C ARG A 54 -13.67 12.62 -12.91
N ASP A 55 -12.55 13.19 -12.48
CA ASP A 55 -11.44 13.55 -13.35
C ASP A 55 -10.43 12.41 -13.41
N GLY A 56 -10.26 11.81 -14.60
CA GLY A 56 -9.32 10.71 -14.83
C GLY A 56 -7.86 11.09 -14.59
N ASN A 57 -7.47 12.35 -14.83
CA ASN A 57 -6.11 12.82 -14.57
C ASN A 57 -5.83 12.93 -13.07
N VAL A 58 -6.81 13.44 -12.30
CA VAL A 58 -6.73 13.46 -10.83
C VAL A 58 -6.64 12.02 -10.30
N ALA A 59 -7.50 11.13 -10.79
CA ALA A 59 -7.48 9.71 -10.41
C ALA A 59 -6.09 9.10 -10.59
N TYR A 60 -5.46 9.34 -11.75
CA TYR A 60 -4.14 8.81 -12.07
C TYR A 60 -3.03 9.44 -11.21
N ARG A 61 -3.02 10.77 -11.06
CA ARG A 61 -2.00 11.46 -10.24
C ARG A 61 -2.09 11.05 -8.76
N MET A 62 -3.29 11.05 -8.19
CA MET A 62 -3.52 10.64 -6.81
C MET A 62 -3.16 9.16 -6.61
N GLY A 63 -3.61 8.29 -7.50
CA GLY A 63 -3.30 6.86 -7.45
C GLY A 63 -1.81 6.56 -7.48
N ARG A 64 -1.02 7.34 -8.20
CA ARG A 64 0.44 7.24 -8.23
C ARG A 64 1.15 7.94 -7.08
N GLY A 65 0.58 9.05 -6.61
CA GLY A 65 1.20 9.89 -5.59
C GLY A 65 1.01 9.38 -4.17
N ILE A 66 -0.09 8.69 -3.90
CA ILE A 66 -0.37 8.14 -2.57
C ILE A 66 0.60 6.98 -2.27
N GLN A 67 1.28 7.07 -1.15
CA GLN A 67 2.27 6.10 -0.68
C GLN A 67 1.58 4.94 0.08
N ALA A 68 0.76 4.20 -0.65
CA ALA A 68 0.09 3.00 -0.14
C ALA A 68 0.31 1.83 -1.12
N GLY A 69 0.35 0.62 -0.59
CA GLY A 69 0.57 -0.58 -1.39
C GLY A 69 -0.59 -0.91 -2.32
N ARG A 70 -1.78 -0.40 -2.01
CA ARG A 70 -2.96 -0.45 -2.89
C ARG A 70 -3.72 0.86 -2.84
N VAL A 71 -4.09 1.35 -4.02
CA VAL A 71 -4.98 2.51 -4.16
C VAL A 71 -6.16 2.13 -5.04
N TRP A 72 -7.37 2.34 -4.55
CA TRP A 72 -8.62 2.18 -5.29
C TRP A 72 -9.10 3.54 -5.79
N THR A 73 -9.66 3.57 -6.98
CA THR A 73 -10.31 4.77 -7.50
C THR A 73 -11.77 4.47 -7.82
N ASN A 74 -12.67 5.26 -7.24
CA ASN A 74 -14.14 5.13 -7.37
C ASN A 74 -14.69 3.74 -7.00
N CYS A 75 -13.92 3.00 -6.20
CA CYS A 75 -14.29 1.73 -5.60
C CYS A 75 -13.50 1.53 -4.31
N TYR A 76 -13.86 0.53 -3.52
CA TYR A 76 -13.13 0.17 -2.32
C TYR A 76 -13.27 -1.34 -2.05
N HIS A 77 -12.29 -1.93 -1.34
CA HIS A 77 -12.27 -3.35 -0.97
C HIS A 77 -12.36 -4.35 -2.14
N ALA A 78 -11.92 -3.97 -3.35
CA ALA A 78 -11.76 -4.92 -4.44
C ALA A 78 -10.38 -5.58 -4.37
N TYR A 79 -10.34 -6.91 -4.19
CA TYR A 79 -9.11 -7.71 -4.04
C TYR A 79 -9.03 -8.82 -5.09
N PRO A 80 -8.74 -8.49 -6.36
CA PRO A 80 -8.57 -9.51 -7.38
C PRO A 80 -7.30 -10.33 -7.10
N ALA A 81 -7.40 -11.65 -7.23
CA ALA A 81 -6.31 -12.59 -6.91
C ALA A 81 -5.02 -12.37 -7.72
N HIS A 82 -5.13 -11.75 -8.88
CA HIS A 82 -3.99 -11.46 -9.76
C HIS A 82 -3.28 -10.14 -9.44
N ALA A 83 -3.77 -9.35 -8.49
CA ALA A 83 -3.17 -8.08 -8.09
C ALA A 83 -2.56 -8.21 -6.69
N ALA A 84 -1.29 -7.86 -6.57
CA ALA A 84 -0.58 -7.93 -5.30
C ALA A 84 -1.18 -6.98 -4.26
N PHE A 85 -1.29 -7.45 -3.02
CA PHE A 85 -1.73 -6.68 -1.87
C PHE A 85 -0.64 -6.67 -0.79
N GLY A 86 -0.43 -5.53 -0.17
CA GLY A 86 0.53 -5.38 0.94
C GLY A 86 0.87 -3.93 1.22
N GLY A 87 1.55 -3.67 2.32
CA GLY A 87 1.81 -2.32 2.82
C GLY A 87 3.06 -1.65 2.27
N TYR A 88 3.05 -0.33 2.38
CA TYR A 88 4.22 0.54 2.36
C TYR A 88 4.52 0.99 3.79
N LYS A 89 5.69 1.59 4.00
CA LYS A 89 6.11 2.16 5.28
C LYS A 89 5.94 1.13 6.42
N GLN A 90 5.38 1.53 7.56
CA GLN A 90 5.17 0.64 8.71
C GLN A 90 3.95 -0.29 8.59
N SER A 91 3.19 -0.20 7.51
CA SER A 91 2.09 -1.16 7.26
C SER A 91 2.54 -2.55 6.87
N GLY A 92 3.83 -2.77 6.68
CA GLY A 92 4.39 -4.11 6.55
C GLY A 92 5.26 -4.33 5.32
N ILE A 93 5.80 -5.53 5.24
CA ILE A 93 6.71 -6.01 4.22
C ILE A 93 6.06 -7.18 3.49
N GLY A 94 6.43 -7.35 2.24
CA GLY A 94 5.91 -8.46 1.44
C GLY A 94 4.60 -8.16 0.74
N ARG A 95 4.09 -9.16 0.05
CA ARG A 95 2.84 -9.06 -0.71
C ARG A 95 2.04 -10.35 -0.59
N GLU A 96 0.73 -10.21 -0.42
CA GLU A 96 -0.25 -11.26 -0.52
C GLU A 96 -0.85 -11.28 -1.92
N THR A 97 -1.56 -12.33 -2.27
CA THR A 97 -2.13 -12.55 -3.59
C THR A 97 -1.08 -12.47 -4.70
N HIS A 98 -1.47 -12.56 -5.98
CA HIS A 98 -0.53 -12.55 -7.09
C HIS A 98 0.59 -13.61 -6.95
N LYS A 99 1.36 -13.86 -8.00
CA LYS A 99 2.51 -14.78 -7.97
C LYS A 99 3.62 -14.37 -6.98
N MET A 100 3.65 -13.09 -6.59
CA MET A 100 4.63 -12.59 -5.62
C MET A 100 4.50 -13.26 -4.26
N MET A 101 3.29 -13.63 -3.83
CA MET A 101 3.08 -14.35 -2.59
C MET A 101 3.86 -15.67 -2.56
N LEU A 102 3.94 -16.37 -3.67
CA LEU A 102 4.64 -17.66 -3.75
C LEU A 102 6.14 -17.53 -3.45
N ASN A 103 6.72 -16.36 -3.72
CA ASN A 103 8.15 -16.13 -3.46
C ASN A 103 8.47 -16.17 -1.95
N HIS A 104 7.50 -15.85 -1.09
CA HIS A 104 7.65 -15.89 0.37
C HIS A 104 7.63 -17.33 0.94
N TYR A 105 7.11 -18.29 0.17
CA TYR A 105 7.01 -19.70 0.55
C TYR A 105 8.01 -20.60 -0.18
N ARG A 106 8.95 -20.00 -0.93
CA ARG A 106 9.94 -20.72 -1.73
C ARG A 106 11.34 -20.20 -1.46
N GLN A 107 12.31 -21.06 -1.63
CA GLN A 107 13.72 -20.69 -1.68
C GLN A 107 14.26 -20.92 -3.08
N VAL A 108 15.05 -19.98 -3.57
CA VAL A 108 15.74 -20.11 -4.86
C VAL A 108 17.06 -20.83 -4.64
N LYS A 109 17.28 -21.88 -5.41
CA LYS A 109 18.57 -22.59 -5.46
C LYS A 109 19.10 -22.55 -6.89
N ASN A 110 20.33 -22.15 -7.04
CA ASN A 110 21.07 -22.35 -8.29
C ASN A 110 21.80 -23.70 -8.22
N LEU A 111 21.54 -24.59 -9.17
CA LEU A 111 22.24 -25.83 -9.35
C LEU A 111 23.01 -25.76 -10.68
N HIS A 112 24.34 -25.69 -10.60
CA HIS A 112 25.22 -25.72 -11.75
C HIS A 112 25.95 -27.08 -11.78
N VAL A 113 25.72 -27.84 -12.84
CA VAL A 113 26.38 -29.13 -13.03
C VAL A 113 27.14 -29.07 -14.36
N SER A 114 28.43 -29.39 -14.32
CA SER A 114 29.26 -29.50 -15.52
C SER A 114 29.63 -30.96 -15.78
N TYR A 115 29.47 -31.38 -17.01
CA TYR A 115 29.96 -32.65 -17.54
C TYR A 115 31.23 -32.46 -18.40
N SER A 116 31.86 -31.28 -18.34
CA SER A 116 33.08 -30.99 -19.06
C SER A 116 34.27 -31.72 -18.43
N GLU A 117 35.01 -32.45 -19.25
CA GLU A 117 36.31 -33.07 -18.87
C GLU A 117 37.45 -32.05 -18.87
N LYS A 118 37.21 -30.83 -19.37
CA LYS A 118 38.19 -29.75 -19.43
C LYS A 118 38.04 -28.84 -18.23
N LYS A 119 39.15 -28.20 -17.82
CA LYS A 119 39.11 -27.13 -16.81
C LYS A 119 38.13 -26.03 -17.24
N LEU A 120 37.32 -25.56 -16.34
CA LEU A 120 36.33 -24.50 -16.60
C LEU A 120 36.92 -23.09 -16.65
N GLY A 121 38.23 -22.95 -16.43
CA GLY A 121 38.97 -21.70 -16.62
C GLY A 121 38.76 -20.64 -15.52
N PHE A 122 38.33 -21.04 -14.35
CA PHE A 122 38.16 -20.11 -13.24
C PHE A 122 39.44 -19.90 -12.41
N PHE A 123 40.45 -20.79 -12.57
CA PHE A 123 41.74 -20.71 -11.89
C PHE A 123 42.83 -21.35 -12.78
#